data_4d9bdc0f40a49cf860ec147cfc8bd7c9
#
_entry.id   4d9bdc0f40a49cf860ec147cfc8bd7c9
#
_cell.length_a   1.000
_cell.length_b   1.000
_cell.length_c   1.000
_cell.angle_alpha   90.00
_cell.angle_beta   90.00
_cell.angle_gamma   90.00
#
_symmetry.space_group_name_H-M   'P 1'
#
loop_
_entity.id
_entity.type
_entity.pdbx_description
1 polymer ?
#
loop_
_entity_poly.entity_id
_entity_poly.type
_entity_poly.pdbx_seq_one_letter_code
_entity_poly.pdbx_strand_id
1 'polypeptide(L)' 'MKQISGRDFCKLLEEREWVLKRISGSHHVYAKIGYRERIVIPIHGNKPLKLGLLKAQMKIAEITEDQL' A
#
# COMPACT_ATOMS: atom_id res chain seq x y z
N MET A 1 15.55 3.55 -5.78
CA MET A 1 14.41 3.57 -4.86
C MET A 1 14.36 2.28 -4.06
N LYS A 2 14.06 2.38 -2.78
CA LYS A 2 14.04 1.23 -1.89
C LYS A 2 12.89 0.27 -2.26
N GLN A 3 13.17 -1.03 -2.24
CA GLN A 3 12.15 -2.05 -2.45
C GLN A 3 11.41 -2.34 -1.16
N ILE A 4 10.12 -2.64 -1.26
CA ILE A 4 9.31 -2.99 -0.10
C ILE A 4 8.29 -4.05 -0.54
N SER A 5 8.05 -5.04 0.33
CA SER A 5 7.04 -6.05 0.06
C SER A 5 5.64 -5.47 0.24
N GLY A 6 4.64 -6.12 -0.37
CA GLY A 6 3.26 -5.69 -0.18
C GLY A 6 2.86 -5.74 1.29
N ARG A 7 3.32 -6.76 2.00
CA ARG A 7 3.01 -6.94 3.40
C ARG A 7 3.54 -5.78 4.25
N ASP A 8 4.79 -5.38 4.01
CA ASP A 8 5.39 -4.28 4.74
C ASP A 8 4.76 -2.94 4.39
N PHE A 9 4.39 -2.76 3.12
CA PHE A 9 3.71 -1.54 2.71
C PHE A 9 2.33 -1.44 3.36
N CYS A 10 1.62 -2.55 3.50
CA CYS A 10 0.34 -2.57 4.21
C CYS A 10 0.50 -2.13 5.66
N LYS A 11 1.59 -2.53 6.33
CA LYS A 11 1.84 -2.08 7.69
C LYS A 11 2.02 -0.57 7.76
N LEU A 12 2.73 0.00 6.78
CA LEU A 12 2.88 1.45 6.71
C LEU A 12 1.54 2.14 6.53
N LEU A 13 0.68 1.60 5.68
CA LEU A 13 -0.65 2.15 5.47
C LEU A 13 -1.45 2.15 6.76
N GLU A 14 -1.41 1.04 7.49
CA GLU A 14 -2.15 0.91 8.74
C GLU A 14 -1.64 1.87 9.81
N GLU A 15 -0.34 2.11 9.85
CA GLU A 15 0.26 3.10 10.76
C GLU A 15 -0.22 4.51 10.45
N ARG A 16 -0.63 4.76 9.21
CA ARG A 16 -1.13 6.06 8.78
C ARG A 16 -2.65 6.09 8.69
N GLU A 17 -3.30 5.17 9.40
CA GLU A 17 -4.75 5.13 9.57
C GLU A 17 -5.52 4.75 8.30
N TRP A 18 -4.85 4.13 7.33
CA TRP A 18 -5.56 3.45 6.26
C TRP A 18 -6.16 2.17 6.82
N VAL A 19 -7.40 1.89 6.45
CA VAL A 19 -8.16 0.76 7.00
C VAL A 19 -8.37 -0.29 5.93
N LEU A 20 -8.07 -1.54 6.26
CA LEU A 20 -8.33 -2.66 5.38
C LEU A 20 -9.83 -2.86 5.24
N LYS A 21 -10.36 -2.70 4.03
CA LYS A 21 -11.79 -2.84 3.77
C LYS A 21 -12.15 -4.23 3.32
N ARG A 22 -11.31 -4.87 2.51
CA ARG A 22 -11.57 -6.23 2.07
C ARG A 22 -10.31 -6.84 1.49
N ILE A 23 -10.32 -8.16 1.39
CA ILE A 23 -9.28 -8.94 0.70
C ILE A 23 -9.97 -9.66 -0.43
N SER A 24 -9.48 -9.44 -1.66
CA SER A 24 -9.98 -10.12 -2.84
C SER A 24 -8.84 -10.91 -3.43
N GLY A 25 -8.81 -12.23 -3.20
CA GLY A 25 -7.67 -13.07 -3.57
C GLY A 25 -6.42 -12.57 -2.86
N SER A 26 -5.41 -12.21 -3.62
CA SER A 26 -4.16 -11.67 -3.07
C SER A 26 -4.18 -10.16 -2.93
N HIS A 27 -5.28 -9.50 -3.28
CA HIS A 27 -5.36 -8.03 -3.28
C HIS A 27 -6.00 -7.54 -1.98
N HIS A 28 -5.26 -6.73 -1.23
CA HIS A 28 -5.75 -6.08 -0.02
C HIS A 28 -6.18 -4.65 -0.35
N VAL A 29 -7.44 -4.34 -0.08
CA VAL A 29 -8.02 -3.04 -0.43
C VAL A 29 -8.13 -2.18 0.81
N TYR A 30 -7.51 -1.00 0.76
CA TYR A 30 -7.50 -0.05 1.87
C TYR A 30 -8.24 1.23 1.51
N ALA A 31 -8.82 1.86 2.51
CA ALA A 31 -9.47 3.17 2.38
C ALA A 31 -9.16 4.01 3.60
N LYS A 32 -9.24 5.32 3.43
CA LYS A 32 -9.02 6.27 4.53
C LYS A 32 -10.04 7.39 4.44
N ILE A 33 -10.52 7.82 5.59
CA ILE A 33 -11.47 8.95 5.68
C ILE A 33 -10.83 10.20 5.08
N GLY A 34 -11.56 10.88 4.21
CA GLY A 34 -11.06 12.07 3.55
C GLY A 34 -10.34 11.80 2.23
N TYR A 35 -10.15 10.54 1.88
CA TYR A 35 -9.51 10.17 0.62
C TYR A 35 -10.52 9.50 -0.30
N ARG A 36 -10.61 9.99 -1.53
CA ARG A 36 -11.51 9.43 -2.52
C ARG A 36 -11.00 8.10 -3.05
N GLU A 37 -9.70 8.03 -3.29
CA GLU A 37 -9.08 6.86 -3.88
C GLU A 37 -8.92 5.75 -2.85
N ARG A 38 -9.05 4.51 -3.32
CA ARG A 38 -8.70 3.35 -2.53
C ARG A 38 -7.32 2.86 -2.96
N ILE A 39 -6.63 2.23 -2.03
CA ILE A 39 -5.30 1.66 -2.29
C ILE A 39 -5.45 0.15 -2.36
N VAL A 40 -4.95 -0.45 -3.44
CA VAL A 40 -5.02 -1.89 -3.65
C VAL A 40 -3.59 -2.42 -3.69
N ILE A 41 -3.25 -3.31 -2.76
CA ILE A 41 -1.90 -3.86 -2.64
C ILE A 41 -1.93 -5.36 -2.88
N PRO A 42 -1.23 -5.85 -3.93
CA PRO A 42 -1.11 -7.29 -4.13
C PRO A 42 -0.09 -7.87 -3.14
N ILE A 43 -0.47 -8.98 -2.50
CA ILE A 43 0.40 -9.67 -1.56
C ILE A 43 0.80 -11.00 -2.17
N HIS A 44 2.08 -11.16 -2.45
CA HIS A 44 2.64 -12.40 -3.01
C HIS A 44 3.80 -12.83 -2.14
N GLY A 45 3.50 -13.38 -0.96
CA GLY A 45 4.52 -13.75 0.01
C GLY A 45 5.33 -12.53 0.42
N ASN A 46 6.65 -12.64 0.32
CA ASN A 46 7.55 -11.55 0.68
C ASN A 46 8.10 -10.82 -0.55
N LYS A 47 7.48 -11.02 -1.71
CA LYS A 47 7.98 -10.38 -2.93
C LYS A 47 7.78 -8.88 -2.87
N PRO A 48 8.76 -8.10 -3.35
CA PRO A 48 8.63 -6.64 -3.40
C PRO A 48 7.53 -6.23 -4.38
N LEU A 49 6.90 -5.10 -4.09
CA LEU A 49 5.95 -4.50 -5.01
C LEU A 49 6.69 -4.00 -6.25
N LYS A 50 6.04 -4.10 -7.41
CA LYS A 50 6.59 -3.55 -8.64
C LYS A 50 6.70 -2.03 -8.50
N LEU A 51 7.77 -1.47 -9.04
CA LEU A 51 8.11 -0.08 -8.82
C LEU A 51 6.99 0.88 -9.26
N GLY A 52 6.42 0.65 -10.43
CA GLY A 52 5.35 1.51 -10.92
C GLY A 52 4.13 1.50 -10.02
N LEU A 53 3.74 0.31 -9.54
CA LEU A 53 2.62 0.18 -8.64
C LEU A 53 2.95 0.86 -7.30
N LEU A 54 4.15 0.64 -6.77
CA LEU A 54 4.55 1.23 -5.51
C LEU A 54 4.50 2.76 -5.57
N LYS A 55 5.04 3.34 -6.63
CA LYS A 55 5.02 4.80 -6.80
C LYS A 55 3.60 5.34 -6.85
N ALA A 56 2.70 4.66 -7.56
CA ALA A 56 1.31 5.10 -7.67
C ALA A 56 0.62 5.08 -6.30
N GLN A 57 0.84 4.02 -5.53
CA GLN A 57 0.21 3.91 -4.22
C GLN A 57 0.81 4.89 -3.22
N MET A 58 2.12 5.12 -3.29
CA MET A 58 2.77 6.13 -2.46
C MET A 58 2.19 7.52 -2.69
N LYS A 59 1.91 7.84 -3.94
CA LYS A 59 1.33 9.14 -4.29
C LYS A 59 -0.04 9.30 -3.67
N ILE A 60 -0.88 8.28 -3.76
CA ILE A 60 -2.23 8.31 -3.16
C ILE A 60 -2.13 8.43 -1.65
N ALA A 61 -1.25 7.65 -1.01
CA ALA A 61 -1.12 7.62 0.44
C ALA A 61 -0.30 8.79 0.99
N GLU A 62 0.30 9.59 0.13
CA GLU A 62 1.17 10.70 0.53
C GLU A 62 2.36 10.22 1.35
N ILE A 63 2.91 9.08 0.94
CA ILE A 63 4.11 8.50 1.55
C ILE A 63 5.31 8.82 0.67
N THR A 64 6.38 9.31 1.27
CA THR A 64 7.60 9.64 0.56
C THR A 64 8.61 8.51 0.66
N GLU A 65 9.64 8.55 -0.21
CA GLU A 65 10.64 7.49 -0.30
C GLU A 65 11.38 7.27 1.03
N ASP A 66 11.67 8.35 1.73
CA ASP A 66 12.37 8.28 3.00
C ASP A 66 11.54 7.65 4.12
N GLN A 67 10.26 7.46 3.90
CA GLN A 67 9.38 6.82 4.87
C GLN A 67 9.27 5.31 4.67
N LEU A 68 9.84 4.81 3.59
CA LEU A 68 9.89 3.38 3.37
C LEU A 68 11.04 2.78 4.21
#